data_98ee559a45d32bf5bbfda1e185410ec4
#
_entry.id   98ee559a45d32bf5bbfda1e185410ec4
#
_cell.length_a   1.000
_cell.length_b   1.000
_cell.length_c   1.000
_cell.angle_alpha   90.00
_cell.angle_beta   90.00
_cell.angle_gamma   90.00
#
_symmetry.space_group_name_H-M   'P 1'
#
loop_
_entity.id
_entity.type
_entity.pdbx_description
1 polymer ?
#
loop_
_entity_poly.entity_id
_entity_poly.type
_entity_poly.pdbx_seq_one_letter_code
_entity_poly.pdbx_strand_id
1 'polypeptide(L)'
;MKNGDFEALCRLLSDRDVMCCLEPPYDRARTKEFLESAGLAENPLVYAAEQNGEFIGYVIYHAYDEKSMEIGWVLFEEFWGRGYASVLTDMLVSKAIKEQKDAVIECMHGQEATRHIALKKGFEYCGISGGLEIYRLKFLREKQ
;
A
#
# COMPACT_ATOMS: atom_id res chain seq x y z
N MET A 1 12.82 2.74 -0.88
CA MET A 1 13.39 2.81 0.49
C MET A 1 14.91 2.86 0.42
N LYS A 2 15.52 3.20 1.53
CA LYS A 2 16.98 3.25 1.69
C LYS A 2 17.35 2.58 3.02
N ASN A 3 18.63 2.24 3.19
CA ASN A 3 19.09 1.59 4.42
C ASN A 3 18.79 2.41 5.68
N GLY A 4 18.79 3.74 5.58
CA GLY A 4 18.46 4.63 6.69
C GLY A 4 17.01 4.53 7.16
N ASP A 5 16.13 3.88 6.42
CA ASP A 5 14.72 3.70 6.80
C ASP A 5 14.51 2.52 7.76
N PHE A 6 15.54 1.71 8.01
CA PHE A 6 15.41 0.48 8.78
C PHE A 6 14.81 0.67 10.18
N GLU A 7 15.31 1.63 10.94
CA GLU A 7 14.83 1.85 12.31
C GLU A 7 13.36 2.30 12.34
N ALA A 8 12.98 3.19 11.44
CA ALA A 8 11.59 3.63 11.33
C ALA A 8 10.68 2.46 10.89
N LEU A 9 11.16 1.65 9.96
CA LEU A 9 10.44 0.48 9.48
C LEU A 9 10.26 -0.56 10.61
N CYS A 10 11.29 -0.74 11.45
CA CYS A 10 11.17 -1.61 12.63
C CYS A 10 10.06 -1.13 13.58
N ARG A 11 10.00 0.17 13.84
CA ARG A 11 8.94 0.73 14.69
C ARG A 11 7.55 0.51 14.08
N LEU A 12 7.44 0.68 12.77
CA LEU A 12 6.17 0.51 12.06
C LEU A 12 5.70 -0.94 12.10
N LEU A 13 6.55 -1.87 11.71
CA LEU A 13 6.17 -3.28 11.54
C LEU A 13 6.11 -4.06 12.85
N SER A 14 6.62 -3.51 13.94
CA SER A 14 6.48 -4.11 15.27
C SER A 14 5.25 -3.57 16.02
N ASP A 15 4.57 -2.57 15.49
CA ASP A 15 3.41 -1.97 16.13
C ASP A 15 2.18 -2.86 15.95
N ARG A 16 1.58 -3.29 17.07
CA ARG A 16 0.42 -4.19 17.05
C ARG A 16 -0.80 -3.57 16.41
N ASP A 17 -1.02 -2.27 16.64
CA ASP A 17 -2.19 -1.59 16.09
C ASP A 17 -2.08 -1.42 14.58
N VAL A 18 -0.89 -1.09 14.10
CA VAL A 18 -0.61 -0.99 12.66
C VAL A 18 -0.80 -2.35 11.99
N MET A 19 -0.30 -3.41 12.62
CA MET A 19 -0.27 -4.76 12.03
C MET A 19 -1.51 -5.60 12.29
N CYS A 20 -2.48 -5.10 13.04
CA CYS A 20 -3.63 -5.90 13.51
C CYS A 20 -4.43 -6.59 12.40
N CYS A 21 -4.49 -5.99 11.21
CA CYS A 21 -5.23 -6.54 10.08
C CYS A 21 -4.30 -6.95 8.92
N LEU A 22 -3.01 -7.07 9.17
CA LEU A 22 -2.02 -7.42 8.15
C LEU A 22 -1.39 -8.78 8.45
N GLU A 23 -0.40 -8.79 9.32
CA GLU A 23 0.34 -9.97 9.74
C GLU A 23 0.74 -9.79 11.19
N PRO A 24 1.17 -10.85 11.89
CA PRO A 24 1.75 -10.68 13.21
C PRO A 24 2.91 -9.68 13.16
N PRO A 25 3.12 -8.88 14.21
CA PRO A 25 4.22 -7.91 14.23
C PRO A 25 5.56 -8.54 13.91
N TYR A 26 6.41 -7.83 13.19
CA TYR A 26 7.72 -8.28 12.77
C TYR A 26 8.77 -7.99 13.83
N ASP A 27 9.71 -8.92 14.02
CA ASP A 27 10.95 -8.63 14.76
C ASP A 27 11.96 -7.93 13.83
N ARG A 28 13.12 -7.58 14.38
CA ARG A 28 14.14 -6.85 13.62
C ARG A 28 14.70 -7.67 12.45
N ALA A 29 14.89 -8.95 12.63
CA ALA A 29 15.40 -9.83 11.58
C ALA A 29 14.43 -9.91 10.40
N ARG A 30 13.16 -10.06 10.68
CA ARG A 30 12.12 -10.12 9.64
C ARG A 30 11.94 -8.78 8.95
N THR A 31 12.06 -7.67 9.69
CA THR A 31 12.02 -6.33 9.12
C THR A 31 13.19 -6.11 8.15
N LYS A 32 14.39 -6.57 8.52
CA LYS A 32 15.57 -6.47 7.65
C LYS A 32 15.35 -7.25 6.35
N GLU A 33 14.83 -8.46 6.46
CA GLU A 33 14.51 -9.29 5.29
C GLU A 33 13.49 -8.61 4.40
N PHE A 34 12.44 -8.04 4.98
CA PHE A 34 11.43 -7.28 4.24
C PHE A 34 12.04 -6.06 3.54
N LEU A 35 12.88 -5.29 4.23
CA LEU A 35 13.54 -4.14 3.63
C LEU A 35 14.41 -4.55 2.44
N GLU A 36 15.20 -5.60 2.59
CA GLU A 36 16.09 -6.06 1.53
C GLU A 36 15.33 -6.64 0.33
N SER A 37 14.30 -7.45 0.57
CA SER A 37 13.59 -8.14 -0.50
C SER A 37 12.51 -7.29 -1.18
N ALA A 38 11.88 -6.38 -0.46
CA ALA A 38 10.76 -5.60 -0.98
C ALA A 38 11.10 -4.13 -1.20
N GLY A 39 11.88 -3.52 -0.31
CA GLY A 39 12.15 -2.08 -0.34
C GLY A 39 13.39 -1.68 -1.11
N LEU A 40 14.49 -2.46 -0.99
CA LEU A 40 15.77 -2.17 -1.61
C LEU A 40 16.01 -2.94 -2.90
N ALA A 41 15.08 -3.78 -3.31
CA ALA A 41 15.20 -4.57 -4.53
C ALA A 41 15.32 -3.66 -5.77
N GLU A 42 15.89 -4.18 -6.84
CA GLU A 42 16.01 -3.47 -8.12
C GLU A 42 14.64 -3.04 -8.63
N ASN A 43 13.63 -3.91 -8.50
CA ASN A 43 12.23 -3.59 -8.79
C ASN A 43 11.46 -3.66 -7.49
N PRO A 44 11.43 -2.57 -6.70
CA PRO A 44 10.81 -2.60 -5.38
C PRO A 44 9.31 -2.91 -5.43
N LEU A 45 8.83 -3.62 -4.41
CA LEU A 45 7.40 -3.86 -4.22
C LEU A 45 6.78 -2.76 -3.37
N VAL A 46 7.59 -2.12 -2.53
CA VAL A 46 7.15 -1.07 -1.62
C VAL A 46 8.11 0.11 -1.69
N TYR A 47 7.59 1.30 -1.38
CA TYR A 47 8.35 2.55 -1.41
C TYR A 47 8.09 3.33 -0.13
N ALA A 48 9.09 4.06 0.36
CA ALA A 48 8.90 4.90 1.53
C ALA A 48 7.87 5.99 1.24
N ALA A 49 6.98 6.25 2.20
CA ALA A 49 6.13 7.41 2.20
C ALA A 49 6.76 8.44 3.14
N GLU A 50 7.00 9.62 2.64
CA GLU A 50 7.66 10.69 3.39
C GLU A 50 6.87 11.98 3.31
N GLN A 51 6.92 12.76 4.38
CA GLN A 51 6.41 14.12 4.39
C GLN A 51 7.47 15.02 5.00
N ASN A 52 7.89 16.05 4.26
CA ASN A 52 8.94 16.98 4.69
C ASN A 52 10.21 16.25 5.14
N GLY A 53 10.56 15.16 4.43
CA GLY A 53 11.74 14.35 4.74
C GLY A 53 11.56 13.35 5.87
N GLU A 54 10.39 13.32 6.51
CA GLU A 54 10.09 12.38 7.58
C GLU A 54 9.42 11.11 7.03
N PHE A 55 9.94 9.95 7.41
CA PHE A 55 9.33 8.65 7.06
C PHE A 55 8.05 8.48 7.85
N ILE A 56 6.91 8.41 7.16
CA ILE A 56 5.59 8.26 7.79
C ILE A 56 4.98 6.86 7.59
N GLY A 57 5.61 6.02 6.80
CA GLY A 57 5.15 4.68 6.49
C GLY A 57 5.66 4.26 5.12
N TYR A 58 4.95 3.32 4.48
CA TYR A 58 5.30 2.94 3.11
C TYR A 58 4.06 2.75 2.25
N VAL A 59 4.27 2.78 0.95
CA VAL A 59 3.23 2.46 -0.02
C VAL A 59 3.58 1.19 -0.75
N ILE A 60 2.56 0.48 -1.20
CA ILE A 60 2.67 -0.73 -2.00
C ILE A 60 2.40 -0.35 -3.44
N TYR A 61 3.30 -0.72 -4.34
CA TYR A 61 3.09 -0.51 -5.76
C TYR A 61 3.89 -1.55 -6.54
N HIS A 62 3.20 -2.55 -7.06
CA HIS A 62 3.82 -3.60 -7.88
C HIS A 62 2.78 -4.23 -8.80
N ALA A 63 3.24 -4.98 -9.79
CA ALA A 63 2.34 -5.66 -10.71
C ALA A 63 1.44 -6.65 -9.95
N TYR A 64 0.14 -6.57 -10.19
CA TYR A 64 -0.86 -7.49 -9.67
C TYR A 64 -1.16 -8.58 -10.71
N ASP A 65 -1.43 -8.15 -11.92
CA ASP A 65 -1.55 -9.01 -13.11
C ASP A 65 -1.05 -8.21 -14.33
N GLU A 66 -1.26 -8.72 -15.54
CA GLU A 66 -0.75 -8.07 -16.75
C GLU A 66 -1.35 -6.67 -16.99
N LYS A 67 -2.53 -6.41 -16.45
CA LYS A 67 -3.28 -5.17 -16.71
C LYS A 67 -3.37 -4.25 -15.50
N SER A 68 -2.91 -4.69 -14.33
CA SER A 68 -3.13 -3.94 -13.11
C SER A 68 -1.94 -3.91 -12.18
N MET A 69 -1.91 -2.87 -11.36
CA MET A 69 -0.94 -2.68 -10.28
C MET A 69 -1.66 -2.78 -8.95
N GLU A 70 -1.09 -3.53 -8.02
CA GLU A 70 -1.57 -3.52 -6.64
C GLU A 70 -1.06 -2.26 -5.97
N ILE A 71 -1.97 -1.54 -5.31
CA ILE A 71 -1.62 -0.34 -4.55
C ILE A 71 -2.10 -0.49 -3.10
N GLY A 72 -1.41 0.19 -2.21
CA GLY A 72 -1.76 0.18 -0.80
C GLY A 72 -0.82 1.06 0.00
N TRP A 73 -1.04 1.11 1.31
CA TRP A 73 -0.26 1.92 2.22
C TRP A 73 -0.28 1.30 3.61
N VAL A 74 0.81 1.54 4.35
CA VAL A 74 0.89 1.21 5.77
C VAL A 74 1.55 2.41 6.45
N LEU A 75 0.83 3.07 7.35
CA LEU A 75 1.24 4.30 7.99
C LEU A 75 1.35 4.12 9.51
N PHE A 76 2.25 4.86 10.15
CA PHE A 76 2.24 4.98 11.60
C PHE A 76 0.87 5.46 12.07
N GLU A 77 0.40 4.94 13.20
CA GLU A 77 -0.91 5.27 13.77
C GLU A 77 -1.11 6.77 13.94
N GLU A 78 -0.06 7.50 14.32
CA GLU A 78 -0.13 8.96 14.50
C GLU A 78 -0.52 9.72 13.24
N PHE A 79 -0.41 9.10 12.05
CA PHE A 79 -0.80 9.71 10.78
C PHE A 79 -2.18 9.25 10.28
N TRP A 80 -2.86 8.38 11.03
CA TRP A 80 -4.20 7.95 10.67
C TRP A 80 -5.21 9.08 10.86
N GLY A 81 -6.29 9.06 10.07
CA GLY A 81 -7.38 10.02 10.20
C GLY A 81 -7.03 11.46 9.82
N ARG A 82 -5.90 11.66 9.14
CA ARG A 82 -5.40 12.99 8.76
C ARG A 82 -5.35 13.21 7.25
N GLY A 83 -5.93 12.29 6.48
CA GLY A 83 -6.01 12.41 5.03
C GLY A 83 -4.80 11.91 4.24
N TYR A 84 -3.76 11.43 4.90
CA TYR A 84 -2.56 10.94 4.20
C TYR A 84 -2.85 9.75 3.29
N ALA A 85 -3.61 8.76 3.78
CA ALA A 85 -3.95 7.58 3.00
C ALA A 85 -4.72 7.95 1.73
N SER A 86 -5.62 8.91 1.82
CA SER A 86 -6.38 9.41 0.67
C SER A 86 -5.46 10.06 -0.38
N VAL A 87 -4.53 10.90 0.06
CA VAL A 87 -3.55 11.55 -0.83
C VAL A 87 -2.64 10.52 -1.48
N LEU A 88 -2.13 9.55 -0.70
CA LEU A 88 -1.28 8.49 -1.21
C LEU A 88 -2.02 7.63 -2.24
N THR A 89 -3.30 7.35 -1.99
CA THR A 89 -4.13 6.61 -2.94
C THR A 89 -4.22 7.35 -4.26
N ASP A 90 -4.47 8.67 -4.23
CA ASP A 90 -4.54 9.48 -5.45
C ASP A 90 -3.22 9.47 -6.21
N MET A 91 -2.10 9.56 -5.51
CA MET A 91 -0.76 9.51 -6.12
C MET A 91 -0.50 8.16 -6.80
N LEU A 92 -0.85 7.07 -6.14
CA LEU A 92 -0.65 5.71 -6.67
C LEU A 92 -1.57 5.43 -7.86
N VAL A 93 -2.82 5.87 -7.79
CA VAL A 93 -3.77 5.77 -8.91
C VAL A 93 -3.26 6.56 -10.11
N SER A 94 -2.76 7.77 -9.89
CA SER A 94 -2.19 8.59 -10.96
C SER A 94 -1.02 7.90 -11.64
N LYS A 95 -0.16 7.25 -10.85
CA LYS A 95 0.97 6.49 -11.40
C LYS A 95 0.50 5.30 -12.23
N ALA A 96 -0.49 4.55 -11.75
CA ALA A 96 -1.05 3.43 -12.50
C ALA A 96 -1.67 3.91 -13.82
N ILE A 97 -2.42 5.00 -13.79
CA ILE A 97 -3.03 5.58 -15.00
C ILE A 97 -1.95 5.96 -16.02
N LYS A 98 -0.86 6.58 -15.59
CA LYS A 98 0.25 6.94 -16.48
C LYS A 98 0.88 5.71 -17.13
N GLU A 99 0.88 4.59 -16.44
CA GLU A 99 1.38 3.33 -16.96
C GLU A 99 0.32 2.54 -17.72
N GLN A 100 -0.89 3.10 -17.87
CA GLN A 100 -2.03 2.47 -18.56
C GLN A 100 -2.47 1.17 -17.89
N LYS A 101 -2.47 1.18 -16.55
CA LYS A 101 -2.83 0.02 -15.73
C LYS A 101 -4.03 0.32 -14.85
N ASP A 102 -4.82 -0.71 -14.58
CA ASP A 102 -5.83 -0.65 -13.53
C ASP A 102 -5.13 -0.57 -12.17
N ALA A 103 -5.83 -0.10 -11.15
CA ALA A 103 -5.35 -0.12 -9.78
C ALA A 103 -6.17 -1.14 -8.98
N VAL A 104 -5.50 -1.93 -8.14
CA VAL A 104 -6.14 -2.96 -7.31
C VAL A 104 -5.74 -2.74 -5.86
N ILE A 105 -6.71 -2.76 -4.97
CA ILE A 105 -6.50 -2.74 -3.52
C ILE A 105 -6.96 -4.07 -2.95
N GLU A 106 -6.11 -4.74 -2.21
CA GLU A 106 -6.46 -5.91 -1.42
C GLU A 106 -6.71 -5.48 0.03
N CYS A 107 -7.77 -5.99 0.63
CA CYS A 107 -8.23 -5.54 1.92
C CYS A 107 -8.72 -6.74 2.74
N MET A 108 -8.22 -6.89 3.97
CA MET A 108 -8.78 -7.89 4.87
C MET A 108 -10.16 -7.45 5.34
N HIS A 109 -11.02 -8.44 5.58
CA HIS A 109 -12.30 -8.18 6.22
C HIS A 109 -12.06 -7.51 7.58
N GLY A 110 -12.70 -6.37 7.81
CA GLY A 110 -12.48 -5.59 9.04
C GLY A 110 -11.59 -4.35 8.84
N GLN A 111 -10.90 -4.21 7.71
CA GLN A 111 -10.15 -3.00 7.38
C GLN A 111 -11.10 -1.92 6.83
N GLU A 112 -11.96 -1.40 7.69
CA GLU A 112 -13.02 -0.46 7.27
C GLU A 112 -12.48 0.83 6.66
N ALA A 113 -11.36 1.35 7.20
CA ALA A 113 -10.76 2.58 6.68
C ALA A 113 -10.26 2.39 5.24
N THR A 114 -9.62 1.27 4.94
CA THR A 114 -9.13 0.94 3.59
C THR A 114 -10.29 0.76 2.63
N ARG A 115 -11.31 0.02 3.05
CA ARG A 115 -12.53 -0.21 2.26
C ARG A 115 -13.22 1.12 1.92
N HIS A 116 -13.37 1.99 2.93
CA HIS A 116 -14.01 3.29 2.75
C HIS A 116 -13.27 4.14 1.72
N ILE A 117 -11.95 4.18 1.80
CA ILE A 117 -11.12 4.93 0.83
C ILE A 117 -11.28 4.34 -0.57
N ALA A 118 -11.20 3.02 -0.71
CA ALA A 118 -11.35 2.36 -2.00
C ALA A 118 -12.69 2.73 -2.66
N LEU A 119 -13.78 2.61 -1.93
CA LEU A 119 -15.11 2.93 -2.45
C LEU A 119 -15.25 4.43 -2.77
N LYS A 120 -14.75 5.30 -1.90
CA LYS A 120 -14.79 6.74 -2.10
C LYS A 120 -14.02 7.18 -3.35
N LYS A 121 -12.92 6.51 -3.68
CA LYS A 121 -12.09 6.81 -4.85
C LYS A 121 -12.61 6.17 -6.13
N GLY A 122 -13.74 5.49 -6.08
CA GLY A 122 -14.39 4.91 -7.25
C GLY A 122 -14.01 3.47 -7.56
N PHE A 123 -13.30 2.79 -6.66
CA PHE A 123 -12.98 1.37 -6.85
C PHE A 123 -14.26 0.54 -6.69
N GLU A 124 -14.37 -0.51 -7.49
CA GLU A 124 -15.49 -1.45 -7.42
C GLU A 124 -15.07 -2.72 -6.69
N TYR A 125 -15.95 -3.23 -5.85
CA TYR A 125 -15.75 -4.51 -5.18
C TYR A 125 -15.83 -5.65 -6.20
N CYS A 126 -14.80 -6.49 -6.25
CA CYS A 126 -14.68 -7.58 -7.21
C CYS A 126 -14.73 -8.97 -6.57
N GLY A 127 -15.12 -9.09 -5.31
CA GLY A 127 -15.21 -10.35 -4.61
C GLY A 127 -14.00 -10.65 -3.74
N ILE A 128 -13.84 -11.90 -3.37
CA ILE A 128 -12.79 -12.36 -2.46
C ILE A 128 -11.85 -13.30 -3.22
N SER A 129 -10.55 -13.09 -3.06
CA SER A 129 -9.52 -13.97 -3.60
C SER A 129 -8.44 -14.16 -2.54
N GLY A 130 -8.09 -15.43 -2.27
CA GLY A 130 -7.08 -15.74 -1.26
C GLY A 130 -7.42 -15.23 0.15
N GLY A 131 -8.72 -15.12 0.47
CA GLY A 131 -9.19 -14.61 1.76
C GLY A 131 -9.22 -13.10 1.87
N LEU A 132 -8.87 -12.38 0.81
CA LEU A 132 -8.86 -10.92 0.79
C LEU A 132 -9.96 -10.37 -0.11
N GLU A 133 -10.57 -9.26 0.32
CA GLU A 133 -11.50 -8.51 -0.50
C GLU A 133 -10.72 -7.75 -1.57
N ILE A 134 -11.18 -7.80 -2.80
CA ILE A 134 -10.50 -7.19 -3.94
C ILE A 134 -11.34 -6.01 -4.44
N TYR A 135 -10.69 -4.86 -4.57
CA TYR A 135 -11.29 -3.64 -5.13
C TYR A 135 -10.47 -3.20 -6.33
N ARG A 136 -11.13 -2.85 -7.42
CA ARG A 136 -10.46 -2.51 -8.67
C ARG A 136 -10.98 -1.18 -9.23
N LEU A 137 -10.06 -0.33 -9.65
CA LEU A 137 -10.35 0.87 -10.41
C LEU A 137 -9.77 0.67 -11.82
N LYS A 138 -10.64 0.64 -12.81
CA LYS A 138 -10.23 0.37 -14.19
C LYS A 138 -9.63 1.62 -14.84
N PHE A 139 -8.53 1.43 -15.54
CA PHE A 139 -7.97 2.43 -16.42
C PHE A 139 -8.92 2.62 -17.59
N LEU A 140 -9.38 3.86 -17.82
CA LEU A 140 -10.28 4.17 -18.93
C LEU A 140 -9.45 4.38 -20.20
N ARG A 141 -9.60 3.43 -21.14
CA ARG A 141 -8.98 3.56 -22.45
C ARG A 141 -9.93 4.30 -23.35
N GLU A 142 -9.39 5.26 -24.11
CA GLU A 142 -10.20 5.92 -25.10
C GLU A 142 -10.66 4.92 -26.15
N LYS A 143 -11.93 5.01 -26.51
CA LYS A 143 -12.46 4.22 -27.62
C LYS A 143 -11.92 4.80 -28.90
N GLN A 144 -11.27 3.98 -29.65
CA GLN A 144 -10.78 4.37 -30.97
C GLN A 144 -11.80 4.00 -32.04
#